data_c58078b763fc69c44333c8bb02671114
#
_entry.id   c58078b763fc69c44333c8bb02671114
#
_cell.length_a   1.000
_cell.length_b   1.000
_cell.length_c   1.000
_cell.angle_alpha   90.00
_cell.angle_beta   90.00
_cell.angle_gamma   90.00
#
_symmetry.space_group_name_H-M   'P 1'
#
loop_
_entity.id
_entity.type
_entity.pdbx_description
1 polymer ?
#
loop_
_entity_poly.entity_id
_entity_poly.type
_entity_poly.pdbx_seq_one_letter_code
_entity_poly.pdbx_strand_id
1 'polypeptide(L)'
;MQNTPNSNRINIAIIGSTNAGKSSLLNSITDQEISIVSDVKGTTTDSVKKAMELIPFGPVLFIDTAGLDDETELGKLRIEKAIKEIKKSDFAIYIIDGNNFSERDYKENISFLKKNNIPYIVTINKEDLLLEEKKNEIKKSIKDCIFISTKNRESILNFKDELIKKLNILEEEPSLLKGIVSYGGKIVLVVPIDSEAPKGRLILPQVQVIRDALDNGKL
;
A
#
# COMPACT_ATOMS: atom_id res chain seq x y z
N MET A 1 17.87 -7.64 -16.58
CA MET A 1 17.02 -7.60 -15.37
C MET A 1 15.59 -7.84 -15.81
N GLN A 2 14.91 -8.86 -15.29
CA GLN A 2 13.52 -9.14 -15.66
C GLN A 2 12.65 -8.12 -14.93
N ASN A 3 11.94 -7.26 -15.69
CA ASN A 3 10.95 -6.37 -15.13
C ASN A 3 9.80 -7.22 -14.54
N THR A 4 9.59 -7.17 -13.23
CA THR A 4 8.43 -7.78 -12.59
C THR A 4 7.16 -7.20 -13.23
N PRO A 5 6.24 -8.03 -13.74
CA PRO A 5 4.99 -7.55 -14.32
C PRO A 5 4.20 -6.70 -13.31
N ASN A 6 3.51 -5.66 -13.78
CA ASN A 6 2.72 -4.79 -12.90
C ASN A 6 1.62 -5.55 -12.14
N SER A 7 1.18 -6.70 -12.65
CA SER A 7 0.19 -7.59 -12.01
C SER A 7 0.66 -8.24 -10.71
N ASN A 8 1.98 -8.27 -10.45
CA ASN A 8 2.56 -8.89 -9.25
C ASN A 8 3.06 -7.85 -8.24
N ARG A 9 2.65 -6.60 -8.37
CA ARG A 9 3.03 -5.51 -7.47
C ARG A 9 1.84 -5.10 -6.63
N ILE A 10 2.06 -4.88 -5.33
CA ILE A 10 1.06 -4.25 -4.48
C ILE A 10 0.95 -2.77 -4.84
N ASN A 11 -0.28 -2.34 -5.15
CA ASN A 11 -0.60 -0.96 -5.49
C ASN A 11 -0.92 -0.18 -4.21
N ILE A 12 -0.10 0.82 -3.90
CA ILE A 12 -0.24 1.64 -2.70
C ILE A 12 -0.65 3.05 -3.11
N ALA A 13 -1.88 3.45 -2.83
CA ALA A 13 -2.34 4.82 -3.06
C ALA A 13 -1.90 5.74 -1.92
N ILE A 14 -1.38 6.92 -2.26
CA ILE A 14 -1.09 7.98 -1.28
C ILE A 14 -2.20 9.02 -1.40
N ILE A 15 -3.01 9.16 -0.35
CA ILE A 15 -4.17 10.06 -0.30
C ILE A 15 -3.98 11.12 0.79
N GLY A 16 -4.63 12.24 0.62
CA GLY A 16 -4.60 13.37 1.57
C GLY A 16 -4.89 14.68 0.87
N SER A 17 -5.07 15.75 1.65
CA SER A 17 -5.32 17.10 1.14
C SER A 17 -4.15 17.65 0.32
N THR A 18 -4.41 18.72 -0.40
CA THR A 18 -3.36 19.50 -1.07
C THR A 18 -2.36 19.98 -0.02
N ASN A 19 -1.06 19.92 -0.35
CA ASN A 19 0.06 20.28 0.56
C ASN A 19 0.21 19.44 1.85
N ALA A 20 -0.50 18.32 2.01
CA ALA A 20 -0.27 17.39 3.11
C ALA A 20 1.13 16.73 3.06
N GLY A 21 1.79 16.74 1.89
CA GLY A 21 3.14 16.21 1.69
C GLY A 21 3.17 14.84 1.00
N LYS A 22 2.15 14.49 0.22
CA LYS A 22 2.07 13.23 -0.54
C LYS A 22 3.30 12.98 -1.40
N SER A 23 3.59 13.90 -2.32
CA SER A 23 4.75 13.79 -3.21
C SER A 23 6.09 13.87 -2.46
N SER A 24 6.14 14.65 -1.35
CA SER A 24 7.33 14.70 -0.49
C SER A 24 7.57 13.36 0.19
N LEU A 25 6.52 12.71 0.71
CA LEU A 25 6.62 11.38 1.31
C LEU A 25 7.09 10.36 0.28
N LEU A 26 6.47 10.35 -0.89
CA LEU A 26 6.86 9.45 -1.99
C LEU A 26 8.33 9.62 -2.36
N ASN A 27 8.79 10.85 -2.53
CA ASN A 27 10.20 11.13 -2.83
C ASN A 27 11.11 10.66 -1.69
N SER A 28 10.77 10.98 -0.43
CA SER A 28 11.59 10.58 0.72
C SER A 28 11.69 9.06 0.89
N ILE A 29 10.67 8.31 0.53
CA ILE A 29 10.72 6.84 0.52
C ILE A 29 11.61 6.35 -0.62
N THR A 30 11.48 6.93 -1.82
CA THR A 30 12.20 6.50 -3.02
C THR A 30 13.67 6.92 -3.01
N ASP A 31 14.02 8.08 -2.48
CA ASP A 31 15.39 8.59 -2.43
C ASP A 31 16.30 7.80 -1.48
N GLN A 32 15.71 7.04 -0.54
CA GLN A 32 16.47 6.25 0.43
C GLN A 32 16.89 4.87 -0.09
N GLU A 33 16.37 4.43 -1.21
CA GLU A 33 16.70 3.15 -1.81
C GLU A 33 17.41 3.34 -3.14
N ILE A 34 18.61 2.76 -3.27
CA ILE A 34 19.36 2.61 -4.53
C ILE A 34 18.67 1.53 -5.39
N SER A 35 17.37 1.42 -5.34
CA SER A 35 16.61 0.42 -6.06
C SER A 35 15.91 1.08 -7.25
N ILE A 36 15.92 0.36 -8.36
CA ILE A 36 15.49 0.76 -9.69
C ILE A 36 14.08 1.36 -9.64
N VAL A 37 14.01 2.68 -9.54
CA VAL A 37 12.77 3.43 -9.69
C VAL A 37 12.52 3.60 -11.18
N SER A 38 11.46 3.00 -11.71
CA SER A 38 10.99 3.32 -13.05
C SER A 38 9.76 4.22 -12.95
N ASP A 39 9.88 5.45 -13.43
CA ASP A 39 8.72 6.31 -13.63
C ASP A 39 7.83 5.69 -14.72
N VAL A 40 6.63 5.31 -14.35
CA VAL A 40 5.62 4.91 -15.33
C VAL A 40 4.96 6.20 -15.82
N LYS A 41 5.38 6.67 -16.99
CA LYS A 41 4.86 7.90 -17.60
C LYS A 41 3.37 7.78 -17.89
N GLY A 42 2.57 8.66 -17.25
CA GLY A 42 1.20 8.98 -17.64
C GLY A 42 1.15 10.35 -18.35
N THR A 43 0.00 10.69 -18.92
CA THR A 43 -0.25 12.01 -19.49
C THR A 43 -0.29 13.07 -18.38
N THR A 44 -0.09 14.34 -18.72
CA THR A 44 0.08 15.50 -17.79
C THR A 44 -1.05 15.70 -16.76
N THR A 45 -2.13 14.93 -16.84
CA THR A 45 -3.29 14.92 -15.94
C THR A 45 -3.41 13.64 -15.10
N ASP A 46 -2.47 12.70 -15.24
CA ASP A 46 -2.54 11.41 -14.55
C ASP A 46 -1.72 11.42 -13.25
N SER A 47 -2.14 10.59 -12.30
CA SER A 47 -1.41 10.34 -11.05
C SER A 47 0.02 9.87 -11.35
N VAL A 48 0.99 10.40 -10.62
CA VAL A 48 2.38 9.94 -10.72
C VAL A 48 2.48 8.54 -10.12
N LYS A 49 2.97 7.59 -10.92
CA LYS A 49 3.16 6.19 -10.49
C LYS A 49 4.65 5.90 -10.41
N LYS A 50 5.09 5.44 -9.25
CA LYS A 50 6.48 5.03 -9.01
C LYS A 50 6.54 3.58 -8.59
N ALA A 51 7.16 2.76 -9.44
CA ALA A 51 7.43 1.37 -9.13
C ALA A 51 8.78 1.24 -8.44
N MET A 52 8.82 0.53 -7.32
CA MET A 52 10.06 0.28 -6.59
C MET A 52 10.03 -1.07 -5.87
N GLU A 53 11.17 -1.48 -5.34
CA GLU A 53 11.32 -2.61 -4.45
C GLU A 53 11.36 -2.13 -3.00
N LEU A 54 10.40 -2.50 -2.20
CA LEU A 54 10.33 -2.15 -0.77
C LEU A 54 10.98 -3.27 0.05
N ILE A 55 12.29 -3.18 0.30
CA ILE A 55 13.04 -4.23 0.99
C ILE A 55 12.74 -4.20 2.51
N PRO A 56 12.43 -5.35 3.17
CA PRO A 56 12.45 -6.73 2.63
C PRO A 56 11.11 -7.22 2.04
N PHE A 57 10.10 -6.37 1.91
CA PHE A 57 8.74 -6.76 1.53
C PHE A 57 8.65 -7.26 0.07
N GLY A 58 9.15 -6.47 -0.90
CA GLY A 58 9.09 -6.83 -2.30
C GLY A 58 8.63 -5.70 -3.23
N PRO A 59 8.20 -6.04 -4.47
CA PRO A 59 7.85 -5.05 -5.48
C PRO A 59 6.52 -4.35 -5.18
N VAL A 60 6.53 -3.02 -5.14
CA VAL A 60 5.36 -2.16 -4.91
C VAL A 60 5.21 -1.12 -6.01
N LEU A 61 3.99 -0.61 -6.19
CA LEU A 61 3.67 0.50 -7.06
C LEU A 61 3.00 1.60 -6.23
N PHE A 62 3.72 2.68 -5.95
CA PHE A 62 3.13 3.86 -5.33
C PHE A 62 2.37 4.69 -6.37
N ILE A 63 1.19 5.14 -5.99
CA ILE A 63 0.31 5.97 -6.81
C ILE A 63 0.07 7.27 -6.04
N ASP A 64 0.76 8.37 -6.48
CA ASP A 64 0.53 9.70 -5.91
C ASP A 64 -0.76 10.27 -6.49
N THR A 65 -1.78 10.35 -5.66
CA THR A 65 -3.10 10.86 -6.08
C THR A 65 -3.16 12.38 -5.94
N ALA A 66 -3.97 13.04 -6.78
CA ALA A 66 -4.30 14.44 -6.60
C ALA A 66 -4.98 14.67 -5.23
N GLY A 67 -4.83 15.86 -4.65
CA GLY A 67 -5.55 16.23 -3.43
C GLY A 67 -7.06 16.06 -3.62
N LEU A 68 -7.72 15.54 -2.59
CA LEU A 68 -9.17 15.29 -2.61
C LEU A 68 -9.99 16.56 -2.29
N ASP A 69 -9.34 17.69 -2.10
CA ASP A 69 -9.84 18.98 -1.66
C ASP A 69 -9.86 20.08 -2.76
N ASP A 70 -9.62 19.70 -4.02
CA ASP A 70 -9.61 20.66 -5.15
C ASP A 70 -11.04 20.93 -5.66
N GLU A 71 -11.61 22.07 -5.26
CA GLU A 71 -12.98 22.47 -5.61
C GLU A 71 -13.15 23.04 -7.03
N THR A 72 -12.07 23.19 -7.79
CA THR A 72 -12.13 23.67 -9.17
C THR A 72 -12.79 22.67 -10.12
N GLU A 73 -13.35 23.11 -11.25
CA GLU A 73 -13.93 22.18 -12.25
C GLU A 73 -12.90 21.16 -12.76
N LEU A 74 -11.65 21.58 -12.95
CA LEU A 74 -10.54 20.70 -13.29
C LEU A 74 -10.18 19.77 -12.10
N GLY A 75 -10.34 20.27 -10.87
CA GLY A 75 -10.18 19.53 -9.62
C GLY A 75 -11.17 18.38 -9.49
N LYS A 76 -12.44 18.58 -9.83
CA LYS A 76 -13.46 17.52 -9.79
C LYS A 76 -13.09 16.32 -10.67
N LEU A 77 -12.60 16.55 -11.89
CA LEU A 77 -12.13 15.49 -12.78
C LEU A 77 -10.90 14.78 -12.22
N ARG A 78 -9.99 15.50 -11.56
CA ARG A 78 -8.83 14.92 -10.88
C ARG A 78 -9.24 14.08 -9.68
N ILE A 79 -10.20 14.54 -8.89
CA ILE A 79 -10.76 13.80 -7.75
C ILE A 79 -11.45 12.51 -8.23
N GLU A 80 -12.24 12.55 -9.30
CA GLU A 80 -12.87 11.34 -9.85
C GLU A 80 -11.85 10.31 -10.32
N LYS A 81 -10.76 10.76 -10.98
CA LYS A 81 -9.65 9.89 -11.35
C LYS A 81 -8.94 9.32 -10.12
N ALA A 82 -8.64 10.17 -9.13
CA ALA A 82 -8.02 9.75 -7.86
C ALA A 82 -8.87 8.67 -7.17
N ILE A 83 -10.18 8.86 -7.07
CA ILE A 83 -11.12 7.87 -6.50
C ILE A 83 -11.05 6.54 -7.27
N LYS A 84 -10.98 6.56 -8.60
CA LYS A 84 -10.86 5.34 -9.41
C LYS A 84 -9.53 4.62 -9.16
N GLU A 85 -8.43 5.35 -9.03
CA GLU A 85 -7.12 4.77 -8.72
C GLU A 85 -7.09 4.20 -7.29
N ILE A 86 -7.64 4.94 -6.31
CA ILE A 86 -7.71 4.48 -4.92
C ILE A 86 -8.52 3.19 -4.82
N LYS A 87 -9.65 3.06 -5.54
CA LYS A 87 -10.47 1.85 -5.55
C LYS A 87 -9.79 0.62 -6.17
N LYS A 88 -8.74 0.84 -6.95
CA LYS A 88 -7.92 -0.23 -7.57
C LYS A 88 -6.66 -0.54 -6.77
N SER A 89 -6.38 0.22 -5.71
CA SER A 89 -5.22 -0.01 -4.88
C SER A 89 -5.49 -1.09 -3.84
N ASP A 90 -4.44 -1.81 -3.49
CA ASP A 90 -4.46 -2.87 -2.49
C ASP A 90 -4.28 -2.32 -1.08
N PHE A 91 -3.67 -1.13 -0.97
CA PHE A 91 -3.40 -0.44 0.29
C PHE A 91 -3.43 1.08 0.11
N ALA A 92 -3.72 1.81 1.18
CA ALA A 92 -3.71 3.28 1.17
C ALA A 92 -2.84 3.86 2.30
N ILE A 93 -2.03 4.86 1.97
CA ILE A 93 -1.36 5.73 2.94
C ILE A 93 -2.18 7.01 2.99
N TYR A 94 -2.87 7.24 4.10
CA TYR A 94 -3.59 8.48 4.32
C TYR A 94 -2.70 9.47 5.08
N ILE A 95 -2.19 10.47 4.36
CA ILE A 95 -1.30 11.51 4.90
C ILE A 95 -2.07 12.77 5.24
N ILE A 96 -1.88 13.27 6.45
CA ILE A 96 -2.53 14.46 7.00
C ILE A 96 -1.45 15.48 7.38
N ASP A 97 -1.64 16.74 7.03
CA ASP A 97 -0.84 17.84 7.58
C ASP A 97 -1.24 18.05 9.04
N GLY A 98 -0.32 17.77 9.96
CA GLY A 98 -0.58 17.90 11.40
C GLY A 98 -0.96 19.31 11.84
N ASN A 99 -0.49 20.36 11.14
CA ASN A 99 -0.87 21.74 11.44
C ASN A 99 -2.31 22.05 11.03
N ASN A 100 -2.80 21.38 9.99
CA ASN A 100 -4.14 21.61 9.40
C ASN A 100 -5.04 20.39 9.61
N PHE A 101 -4.92 19.71 10.76
CA PHE A 101 -5.75 18.56 11.07
C PHE A 101 -7.24 18.95 11.16
N SER A 102 -8.06 18.27 10.38
CA SER A 102 -9.52 18.36 10.40
C SER A 102 -10.12 17.00 10.74
N GLU A 103 -10.82 16.91 11.87
CA GLU A 103 -11.46 15.67 12.31
C GLU A 103 -12.59 15.26 11.36
N ARG A 104 -13.26 16.22 10.74
CA ARG A 104 -14.31 15.98 9.75
C ARG A 104 -13.73 15.28 8.53
N ASP A 105 -12.67 15.85 7.92
CA ASP A 105 -12.04 15.30 6.71
C ASP A 105 -11.43 13.93 7.00
N TYR A 106 -10.87 13.76 8.19
CA TYR A 106 -10.40 12.46 8.66
C TYR A 106 -11.52 11.42 8.64
N LYS A 107 -12.66 11.71 9.28
CA LYS A 107 -13.81 10.78 9.33
C LYS A 107 -14.38 10.46 7.95
N GLU A 108 -14.48 11.44 7.08
CA GLU A 108 -14.96 11.27 5.70
C GLU A 108 -14.04 10.35 4.89
N ASN A 109 -12.73 10.60 4.91
CA ASN A 109 -11.75 9.80 4.18
C ASN A 109 -11.64 8.36 4.73
N ILE A 110 -11.64 8.19 6.05
CA ILE A 110 -11.62 6.85 6.66
C ILE A 110 -12.90 6.07 6.35
N SER A 111 -14.05 6.73 6.37
CA SER A 111 -15.32 6.11 5.98
C SER A 111 -15.28 5.64 4.53
N PHE A 112 -14.72 6.44 3.63
CA PHE A 112 -14.53 6.07 2.23
C PHE A 112 -13.63 4.83 2.06
N LEU A 113 -12.48 4.78 2.75
CA LEU A 113 -11.56 3.65 2.69
C LEU A 113 -12.23 2.37 3.22
N LYS A 114 -12.89 2.46 4.39
CA LYS A 114 -13.62 1.34 4.99
C LYS A 114 -14.75 0.83 4.10
N LYS A 115 -15.54 1.73 3.49
CA LYS A 115 -16.63 1.37 2.58
C LYS A 115 -16.14 0.60 1.35
N ASN A 116 -14.92 0.87 0.90
CA ASN A 116 -14.32 0.19 -0.25
C ASN A 116 -13.41 -0.99 0.15
N ASN A 117 -13.38 -1.36 1.44
CA ASN A 117 -12.52 -2.44 1.99
C ASN A 117 -11.04 -2.26 1.67
N ILE A 118 -10.55 -1.01 1.64
CA ILE A 118 -9.14 -0.70 1.39
C ILE A 118 -8.42 -0.61 2.72
N PRO A 119 -7.46 -1.49 3.02
CA PRO A 119 -6.60 -1.38 4.18
C PRO A 119 -5.76 -0.12 4.11
N TYR A 120 -5.47 0.47 5.27
CA TYR A 120 -4.78 1.77 5.29
C TYR A 120 -3.89 1.98 6.51
N ILE A 121 -2.98 2.93 6.37
CA ILE A 121 -2.18 3.51 7.46
C ILE A 121 -2.45 5.02 7.51
N VAL A 122 -2.66 5.54 8.71
CA VAL A 122 -2.82 7.00 8.91
C VAL A 122 -1.50 7.61 9.33
N THR A 123 -1.09 8.65 8.63
CA THR A 123 0.21 9.29 8.80
C THR A 123 0.04 10.78 8.99
N ILE A 124 0.53 11.31 10.10
CA ILE A 124 0.53 12.73 10.43
C ILE A 124 1.89 13.31 10.07
N ASN A 125 1.92 14.10 9.01
CA ASN A 125 3.15 14.71 8.51
C ASN A 125 3.42 16.08 9.16
N LYS A 126 4.63 16.57 8.96
CA LYS A 126 5.17 17.83 9.51
C LYS A 126 5.27 17.81 11.03
N GLU A 127 5.61 16.65 11.57
CA GLU A 127 5.81 16.46 13.02
C GLU A 127 6.82 17.46 13.59
N ASP A 128 7.83 17.83 12.81
CA ASP A 128 8.85 18.83 13.15
C ASP A 128 8.30 20.23 13.44
N LEU A 129 7.08 20.51 13.03
CA LEU A 129 6.39 21.79 13.22
C LEU A 129 5.29 21.73 14.29
N LEU A 130 5.04 20.57 14.89
CA LEU A 130 3.95 20.37 15.83
C LEU A 130 4.39 20.55 17.28
N LEU A 131 3.62 21.32 18.03
CA LEU A 131 3.72 21.37 19.48
C LEU A 131 3.16 20.09 20.11
N GLU A 132 3.69 19.69 21.28
CA GLU A 132 3.24 18.48 21.98
C GLU A 132 1.73 18.49 22.32
N GLU A 133 1.18 19.66 22.62
CA GLU A 133 -0.27 19.82 22.86
C GLU A 133 -1.08 19.39 21.64
N LYS A 134 -0.67 19.85 20.44
CA LYS A 134 -1.33 19.50 19.18
C LYS A 134 -1.19 18.01 18.85
N LYS A 135 -0.02 17.42 19.10
CA LYS A 135 0.17 15.97 18.94
C LYS A 135 -0.77 15.19 19.85
N ASN A 136 -0.93 15.61 21.09
CA ASN A 136 -1.82 14.96 22.04
C ASN A 136 -3.30 15.11 21.66
N GLU A 137 -3.69 16.25 21.11
CA GLU A 137 -5.04 16.48 20.56
C GLU A 137 -5.34 15.49 19.41
N ILE A 138 -4.42 15.38 18.45
CA ILE A 138 -4.55 14.45 17.31
C ILE A 138 -4.60 13.00 17.79
N LYS A 139 -3.74 12.60 18.74
CA LYS A 139 -3.75 11.24 19.31
C LYS A 139 -5.07 10.88 20.02
N LYS A 140 -5.77 11.86 20.59
CA LYS A 140 -7.10 11.61 21.16
C LYS A 140 -8.16 11.30 20.09
N SER A 141 -8.06 11.95 18.94
CA SER A 141 -8.98 11.75 17.81
C SER A 141 -8.62 10.52 16.96
N ILE A 142 -7.34 10.20 16.84
CA ILE A 142 -6.82 9.10 16.00
C ILE A 142 -5.96 8.17 16.85
N LYS A 143 -6.50 7.00 17.19
CA LYS A 143 -5.80 6.02 18.05
C LYS A 143 -4.60 5.34 17.37
N ASP A 144 -4.72 5.06 16.07
CA ASP A 144 -3.68 4.36 15.28
C ASP A 144 -3.19 5.30 14.17
N CYS A 145 -2.19 6.12 14.49
CA CYS A 145 -1.53 6.99 13.52
C CYS A 145 -0.02 7.06 13.80
N ILE A 146 0.74 7.33 12.75
CA ILE A 146 2.19 7.51 12.80
C ILE A 146 2.52 8.96 12.52
N PHE A 147 3.26 9.59 13.42
CA PHE A 147 3.79 10.93 13.22
C PHE A 147 5.09 10.83 12.43
N ILE A 148 5.22 11.66 11.40
CA ILE A 148 6.42 11.72 10.56
C ILE A 148 6.81 13.16 10.23
N SER A 149 8.09 13.32 9.90
CA SER A 149 8.58 14.47 9.15
C SER A 149 9.27 13.99 7.88
N THR A 150 8.74 14.38 6.73
CA THR A 150 9.37 14.08 5.43
C THR A 150 10.75 14.71 5.25
N LYS A 151 11.16 15.60 6.17
CA LYS A 151 12.50 16.20 6.23
C LYS A 151 13.48 15.41 7.09
N ASN A 152 12.98 14.48 7.92
CA ASN A 152 13.79 13.68 8.82
C ASN A 152 13.91 12.26 8.31
N ARG A 153 15.14 11.86 7.94
CA ARG A 153 15.44 10.54 7.39
C ARG A 153 15.07 9.40 8.34
N GLU A 154 15.36 9.54 9.63
CA GLU A 154 15.07 8.52 10.64
C GLU A 154 13.55 8.30 10.78
N SER A 155 12.79 9.40 10.77
CA SER A 155 11.32 9.35 10.79
C SER A 155 10.76 8.56 9.60
N ILE A 156 11.34 8.73 8.41
CA ILE A 156 10.91 8.00 7.21
C ILE A 156 11.32 6.53 7.26
N LEU A 157 12.49 6.19 7.81
CA LEU A 157 12.90 4.80 8.00
C LEU A 157 11.93 4.08 8.95
N ASN A 158 11.61 4.69 10.09
CA ASN A 158 10.65 4.13 11.04
C ASN A 158 9.26 3.96 10.42
N PHE A 159 8.81 4.94 9.63
CA PHE A 159 7.55 4.83 8.88
C PHE A 159 7.56 3.67 7.88
N LYS A 160 8.66 3.48 7.15
CA LYS A 160 8.84 2.37 6.21
C LYS A 160 8.71 1.02 6.91
N ASP A 161 9.35 0.85 8.06
CA ASP A 161 9.27 -0.38 8.84
C ASP A 161 7.84 -0.68 9.29
N GLU A 162 7.09 0.33 9.74
CA GLU A 162 5.68 0.19 10.11
C GLU A 162 4.78 -0.11 8.89
N LEU A 163 5.07 0.50 7.75
CA LEU A 163 4.38 0.21 6.49
C LEU A 163 4.58 -1.26 6.08
N ILE A 164 5.83 -1.73 6.11
CA ILE A 164 6.18 -3.13 5.79
C ILE A 164 5.46 -4.10 6.73
N LYS A 165 5.42 -3.83 8.04
CA LYS A 165 4.67 -4.67 8.99
C LYS A 165 3.19 -4.77 8.61
N LYS A 166 2.56 -3.64 8.27
CA LYS A 166 1.14 -3.64 7.86
C LYS A 166 0.92 -4.34 6.53
N LEU A 167 1.82 -4.22 5.57
CA LEU A 167 1.74 -4.90 4.28
C LEU A 167 1.91 -6.42 4.42
N ASN A 168 2.85 -6.88 5.25
CA ASN A 168 3.04 -8.32 5.50
C ASN A 168 1.79 -8.98 6.08
N ILE A 169 1.04 -8.29 6.96
CA ILE A 169 -0.23 -8.79 7.49
C ILE A 169 -1.28 -8.99 6.38
N LEU A 170 -1.23 -8.19 5.32
CA LEU A 170 -2.15 -8.30 4.18
C LEU A 170 -1.77 -9.44 3.23
N GLU A 171 -0.48 -9.72 3.10
CA GLU A 171 0.03 -10.82 2.26
C GLU A 171 -0.04 -12.19 2.94
N GLU A 172 -0.41 -12.28 4.22
CA GLU A 172 -0.79 -13.55 4.80
C GLU A 172 -2.03 -14.09 4.07
N GLU A 173 -1.80 -14.68 2.89
CA GLU A 173 -2.84 -15.45 2.20
C GLU A 173 -3.40 -16.47 3.18
N PRO A 174 -4.73 -16.52 3.36
CA PRO A 174 -5.31 -17.55 4.22
C PRO A 174 -4.87 -18.90 3.66
N SER A 175 -4.18 -19.69 4.48
CA SER A 175 -3.76 -21.04 4.08
C SER A 175 -4.96 -21.78 3.48
N LEU A 176 -4.82 -22.22 2.24
CA LEU A 176 -5.85 -22.95 1.50
C LEU A 176 -6.21 -24.28 2.16
N LEU A 177 -5.25 -24.86 2.89
CA LEU A 177 -5.33 -26.17 3.51
C LEU A 177 -5.51 -26.11 5.03
N LYS A 178 -5.57 -24.91 5.62
CA LYS A 178 -5.77 -24.73 7.06
C LYS A 178 -7.16 -25.24 7.47
N GLY A 179 -7.18 -26.18 8.41
CA GLY A 179 -8.42 -26.80 8.89
C GLY A 179 -8.96 -27.93 8.00
N ILE A 180 -8.40 -28.15 6.80
CA ILE A 180 -8.77 -29.26 5.92
C ILE A 180 -7.89 -30.48 6.20
N VAL A 181 -6.58 -30.28 6.35
CA VAL A 181 -5.61 -31.34 6.61
C VAL A 181 -4.81 -31.00 7.86
N SER A 182 -4.64 -31.98 8.76
CA SER A 182 -3.82 -31.82 9.97
C SER A 182 -2.33 -31.78 9.64
N TYR A 183 -1.51 -31.30 10.60
CA TYR A 183 -0.05 -31.37 10.50
C TYR A 183 0.43 -32.82 10.30
N GLY A 184 1.35 -33.04 9.37
CA GLY A 184 1.81 -34.39 8.98
C GLY A 184 0.83 -35.19 8.13
N GLY A 185 -0.33 -34.62 7.80
CA GLY A 185 -1.32 -35.24 6.93
C GLY A 185 -0.83 -35.33 5.48
N LYS A 186 -1.28 -36.35 4.76
CA LYS A 186 -0.91 -36.58 3.34
C LYS A 186 -1.92 -35.91 2.42
N ILE A 187 -1.41 -35.27 1.36
CA ILE A 187 -2.22 -34.61 0.35
C ILE A 187 -1.87 -35.17 -1.02
N VAL A 188 -2.89 -35.56 -1.77
CA VAL A 188 -2.75 -35.95 -3.18
C VAL A 188 -3.34 -34.84 -4.04
N LEU A 189 -2.48 -34.18 -4.82
CA LEU A 189 -2.91 -33.15 -5.76
C LEU A 189 -3.20 -33.80 -7.13
N VAL A 190 -4.45 -33.74 -7.55
CA VAL A 190 -4.84 -34.18 -8.91
C VAL A 190 -4.81 -32.93 -9.80
N VAL A 191 -3.80 -32.89 -10.66
CA VAL A 191 -3.57 -31.76 -11.56
C VAL A 191 -3.97 -32.15 -12.97
N PRO A 192 -4.97 -31.48 -13.58
CA PRO A 192 -5.30 -31.75 -14.98
C PRO A 192 -4.14 -31.33 -15.91
N ILE A 193 -3.94 -32.06 -16.96
CA ILE A 193 -3.01 -31.70 -18.03
C ILE A 193 -3.67 -30.57 -18.83
N ASP A 194 -3.19 -29.35 -18.62
CA ASP A 194 -3.63 -28.19 -19.39
C ASP A 194 -2.81 -28.11 -20.68
N SER A 195 -3.49 -28.19 -21.82
CA SER A 195 -2.86 -28.08 -23.13
C SER A 195 -2.30 -26.70 -23.44
N GLU A 196 -2.77 -25.67 -22.72
CA GLU A 196 -2.29 -24.28 -22.84
C GLU A 196 -1.14 -23.97 -21.89
N ALA A 197 -0.91 -24.81 -20.88
CA ALA A 197 0.23 -24.63 -19.99
C ALA A 197 1.55 -25.01 -20.70
N PRO A 198 2.63 -24.22 -20.53
CA PRO A 198 3.94 -24.59 -21.06
C PRO A 198 4.37 -25.97 -20.52
N LYS A 199 4.85 -26.84 -21.40
CA LYS A 199 5.27 -28.21 -21.05
C LYS A 199 6.18 -28.22 -19.82
N GLY A 200 5.80 -28.99 -18.81
CA GLY A 200 6.58 -29.19 -17.58
C GLY A 200 6.51 -28.03 -16.57
N ARG A 201 5.59 -27.08 -16.72
CA ARG A 201 5.38 -26.02 -15.75
C ARG A 201 4.04 -26.17 -15.03
N LEU A 202 4.05 -25.92 -13.74
CA LEU A 202 2.85 -25.80 -12.92
C LEU A 202 2.23 -24.41 -13.11
N ILE A 203 0.91 -24.32 -13.13
CA ILE A 203 0.21 -23.04 -13.12
C ILE A 203 0.17 -22.48 -11.67
N LEU A 204 -0.02 -21.17 -11.56
CA LEU A 204 0.06 -20.47 -10.28
C LEU A 204 -0.79 -21.09 -9.16
N PRO A 205 -2.07 -21.48 -9.35
CA PRO A 205 -2.86 -22.11 -8.29
C PRO A 205 -2.27 -23.43 -7.78
N GLN A 206 -1.67 -24.21 -8.67
CA GLN A 206 -1.01 -25.47 -8.29
C GLN A 206 0.21 -25.22 -7.41
N VAL A 207 1.04 -24.23 -7.80
CA VAL A 207 2.21 -23.81 -7.03
C VAL A 207 1.80 -23.30 -5.65
N GLN A 208 0.73 -22.50 -5.56
CA GLN A 208 0.21 -21.99 -4.30
C GLN A 208 -0.23 -23.10 -3.35
N VAL A 209 -0.98 -24.09 -3.83
CA VAL A 209 -1.41 -25.23 -2.99
C VAL A 209 -0.22 -26.09 -2.53
N ILE A 210 0.78 -26.32 -3.40
CA ILE A 210 1.99 -27.06 -3.04
C ILE A 210 2.77 -26.28 -1.96
N ARG A 211 2.96 -24.99 -2.15
CA ARG A 211 3.66 -24.14 -1.19
C ARG A 211 2.94 -24.13 0.16
N ASP A 212 1.63 -23.89 0.17
CA ASP A 212 0.82 -23.91 1.39
C ASP A 212 0.90 -25.26 2.11
N ALA A 213 0.93 -26.38 1.39
CA ALA A 213 1.13 -27.70 1.97
C ALA A 213 2.49 -27.83 2.67
N LEU A 214 3.57 -27.41 2.00
CA LEU A 214 4.94 -27.51 2.52
C LEU A 214 5.15 -26.58 3.72
N ASP A 215 4.71 -25.32 3.62
CA ASP A 215 4.87 -24.31 4.65
C ASP A 215 4.09 -24.69 5.94
N ASN A 216 2.99 -25.43 5.80
CA ASN A 216 2.18 -25.92 6.92
C ASN A 216 2.50 -27.36 7.34
N GLY A 217 3.65 -27.90 6.93
CA GLY A 217 4.12 -29.23 7.35
C GLY A 217 3.22 -30.38 6.95
N LYS A 218 2.63 -30.34 5.76
CA LYS A 218 1.79 -31.40 5.17
C LYS A 218 2.60 -32.12 4.09
N LEU A 219 2.37 -33.40 3.95
CA LEU A 219 3.13 -34.30 3.05
C LEU A 219 2.32 -34.71 1.83
#